data_0039d01dad5d021e37bc7bf01561c58b
#
_entry.id   0039d01dad5d021e37bc7bf01561c58b
#
_cell.length_a   1.000
_cell.length_b   1.000
_cell.length_c   1.000
_cell.angle_alpha   90.00
_cell.angle_beta   90.00
_cell.angle_gamma   90.00
#
_symmetry.space_group_name_H-M   'P 1'
#
loop_
_entity.id
_entity.type
_entity.pdbx_description
1 polymer ?
#
loop_
_entity_poly.entity_id
_entity_poly.type
_entity_poly.pdbx_seq_one_letter_code
_entity_poly.pdbx_strand_id
1 'polypeptide(L)'
;MITIGSLDNFGKSDGENMNPEDFDCSVFFEMYKALFDILDVEVGSFAELLDVYKNVEMDYTLKRHALKQKEILYWFNTDWKEELGKEKPTEKDKEKWIRQKLGYDTFVVEQLEVKLKHIRRMYETALKHSFEAIK
;
A
#
# COMPACT_ATOMS: atom_id res chain seq x y z
N MET A 1 -16.74 1.60 4.66
CA MET A 1 -17.15 0.93 3.82
C MET A 1 -17.85 1.66 2.87
N ILE A 2 -17.71 1.50 1.94
CA ILE A 2 -18.30 2.10 1.08
C ILE A 2 -19.55 1.83 1.16
N THR A 3 -19.99 1.79 1.82
CA THR A 3 -21.08 1.39 1.76
C THR A 3 -21.81 2.26 1.13
N ILE A 4 -21.62 2.48 0.40
CA ILE A 4 -22.51 2.68 -0.41
C ILE A 4 -23.52 1.95 0.13
N GLY A 5 -23.30 1.47 1.20
CA GLY A 5 -24.39 0.77 1.73
C GLY A 5 -25.53 1.63 1.67
N SER A 6 -25.24 2.78 1.81
CA SER A 6 -26.33 3.61 1.65
C SER A 6 -26.90 3.43 0.35
N LEU A 7 -26.24 2.79 -0.45
CA LEU A 7 -26.77 2.66 -1.68
C LEU A 7 -27.43 1.38 -1.67
N ASP A 8 -27.38 0.69 -0.60
CA ASP A 8 -28.00 -0.57 -0.62
C ASP A 8 -29.38 -0.45 -0.97
N ASN A 9 -29.89 0.66 -1.07
CA ASN A 9 -31.22 0.63 -1.40
C ASN A 9 -31.39 1.10 -2.70
N PHE A 10 -30.46 1.05 -3.42
CA PHE A 10 -30.60 1.39 -4.65
C PHE A 10 -31.73 0.84 -5.16
N GLY A 11 -32.30 0.34 -5.05
CA GLY A 11 -33.20 -0.01 -5.73
C GLY A 11 -33.89 -0.99 -5.39
N LYS A 12 -34.50 -1.49 -5.82
CA LYS A 12 -35.38 -2.31 -5.60
C LYS A 12 -35.24 -3.38 -6.49
N SER A 13 -34.62 -3.29 -7.50
CA SER A 13 -34.48 -4.37 -8.40
C SER A 13 -33.23 -4.99 -7.94
N ASP A 14 -32.85 -6.13 -8.41
CA ASP A 14 -31.71 -6.80 -7.95
C ASP A 14 -30.49 -5.96 -8.06
N GLY A 15 -30.28 -5.26 -9.09
CA GLY A 15 -29.11 -4.45 -9.23
C GLY A 15 -29.06 -3.33 -8.27
N GLU A 16 -30.22 -3.02 -7.69
CA GLU A 16 -30.22 -1.89 -6.86
C GLU A 16 -29.78 -2.18 -5.48
N ASN A 17 -29.79 -3.38 -5.04
CA ASN A 17 -29.35 -3.72 -3.70
C ASN A 17 -27.99 -4.43 -3.73
N MET A 18 -27.33 -4.44 -4.88
CA MET A 18 -26.07 -5.15 -4.97
C MET A 18 -24.94 -4.30 -4.45
N ASN A 19 -24.08 -4.88 -3.64
CA ASN A 19 -22.87 -4.21 -3.20
C ASN A 19 -21.83 -4.30 -4.30
N PRO A 20 -20.99 -3.28 -4.47
CA PRO A 20 -19.92 -3.34 -5.47
C PRO A 20 -19.04 -4.58 -5.34
N GLU A 21 -18.86 -5.06 -4.11
CA GLU A 21 -18.04 -6.22 -3.87
C GLU A 21 -18.59 -7.48 -4.48
N ASP A 22 -19.89 -7.55 -4.71
CA ASP A 22 -20.54 -8.73 -5.26
C ASP A 22 -20.64 -8.65 -6.78
N PHE A 23 -20.12 -7.58 -7.40
CA PHE A 23 -20.27 -7.44 -8.81
C PHE A 23 -19.25 -8.30 -9.50
N ASP A 24 -19.60 -8.85 -10.62
CA ASP A 24 -18.66 -9.65 -11.39
C ASP A 24 -17.74 -8.72 -12.17
N CYS A 25 -16.53 -8.56 -11.71
CA CYS A 25 -15.53 -7.74 -12.35
C CYS A 25 -14.48 -8.58 -13.08
N SER A 26 -14.84 -9.79 -13.48
CA SER A 26 -13.87 -10.70 -14.11
C SER A 26 -13.17 -10.10 -15.33
N VAL A 27 -13.90 -9.36 -16.15
CA VAL A 27 -13.29 -8.72 -17.33
C VAL A 27 -12.26 -7.69 -16.91
N PHE A 28 -12.57 -6.90 -15.88
CA PHE A 28 -11.64 -5.91 -15.36
C PHE A 28 -10.37 -6.58 -14.86
N PHE A 29 -10.50 -7.65 -14.07
CA PHE A 29 -9.35 -8.32 -13.52
C PHE A 29 -8.52 -9.01 -14.60
N GLU A 30 -9.15 -9.50 -15.63
CA GLU A 30 -8.44 -10.11 -16.75
C GLU A 30 -7.63 -9.06 -17.51
N MET A 31 -8.21 -7.87 -17.74
CA MET A 31 -7.51 -6.77 -18.41
C MET A 31 -6.26 -6.33 -17.65
N TYR A 32 -6.29 -6.40 -16.33
CA TYR A 32 -5.17 -5.94 -15.51
C TYR A 32 -4.31 -7.08 -14.97
N LYS A 33 -4.52 -8.28 -15.46
CA LYS A 33 -3.77 -9.45 -14.96
C LYS A 33 -2.26 -9.28 -15.02
N ALA A 34 -1.76 -8.70 -16.10
CA ALA A 34 -0.32 -8.49 -16.25
C ALA A 34 0.22 -7.57 -15.15
N LEU A 35 -0.54 -6.54 -14.77
CA LEU A 35 -0.14 -5.65 -13.71
C LEU A 35 -0.20 -6.33 -12.36
N PHE A 36 -1.22 -7.13 -12.11
CA PHE A 36 -1.31 -7.90 -10.85
C PHE A 36 -0.14 -8.88 -10.74
N ASP A 37 0.25 -9.49 -11.84
CA ASP A 37 1.40 -10.40 -11.84
C ASP A 37 2.70 -9.66 -11.52
N ILE A 38 2.87 -8.46 -12.06
CA ILE A 38 4.04 -7.63 -11.76
C ILE A 38 4.06 -7.26 -10.27
N LEU A 39 2.89 -6.98 -9.69
CA LEU A 39 2.78 -6.63 -8.28
C LEU A 39 2.82 -7.86 -7.37
N ASP A 40 2.88 -9.06 -7.96
CA ASP A 40 2.92 -10.31 -7.21
C ASP A 40 1.67 -10.48 -6.34
N VAL A 41 0.51 -10.27 -6.91
CA VAL A 41 -0.75 -10.49 -6.20
C VAL A 41 -1.69 -11.31 -7.07
N GLU A 42 -2.48 -12.16 -6.45
CA GLU A 42 -3.48 -12.93 -7.13
C GLU A 42 -4.83 -12.37 -6.76
N VAL A 43 -5.55 -11.87 -7.73
CA VAL A 43 -6.83 -11.23 -7.49
C VAL A 43 -7.80 -11.66 -8.57
N GLY A 44 -8.91 -12.20 -8.16
CA GLY A 44 -9.97 -12.63 -9.08
C GLY A 44 -11.32 -12.02 -8.77
N SER A 45 -11.43 -11.25 -7.70
CA SER A 45 -12.69 -10.62 -7.34
C SER A 45 -12.44 -9.28 -6.66
N PHE A 46 -13.46 -8.47 -6.56
CA PHE A 46 -13.35 -7.18 -5.88
C PHE A 46 -13.05 -7.37 -4.39
N ALA A 47 -13.65 -8.36 -3.76
CA ALA A 47 -13.37 -8.65 -2.35
C ALA A 47 -11.91 -9.05 -2.13
N GLU A 48 -11.35 -9.86 -3.03
CA GLU A 48 -9.95 -10.23 -2.94
C GLU A 48 -9.04 -9.02 -3.14
N LEU A 49 -9.40 -8.11 -4.04
CA LEU A 49 -8.63 -6.89 -4.26
C LEU A 49 -8.64 -6.02 -3.00
N LEU A 50 -9.79 -5.91 -2.34
CA LEU A 50 -9.89 -5.14 -1.11
C LEU A 50 -9.03 -5.75 0.00
N ASP A 51 -9.02 -7.09 0.11
CA ASP A 51 -8.19 -7.76 1.09
C ASP A 51 -6.69 -7.52 0.82
N VAL A 52 -6.28 -7.61 -0.43
CA VAL A 52 -4.90 -7.32 -0.80
C VAL A 52 -4.55 -5.88 -0.48
N TYR A 53 -5.45 -4.94 -0.79
CA TYR A 53 -5.23 -3.53 -0.50
C TYR A 53 -5.01 -3.31 1.00
N LYS A 54 -5.89 -3.86 1.82
CA LYS A 54 -5.77 -3.72 3.28
C LYS A 54 -4.50 -4.35 3.81
N ASN A 55 -4.14 -5.52 3.31
CA ASN A 55 -2.94 -6.21 3.76
C ASN A 55 -1.66 -5.45 3.38
N VAL A 56 -1.60 -4.93 2.18
CA VAL A 56 -0.44 -4.16 1.73
C VAL A 56 -0.34 -2.84 2.48
N GLU A 57 -1.48 -2.20 2.74
CA GLU A 57 -1.50 -0.97 3.52
C GLU A 57 -0.99 -1.20 4.93
N MET A 58 -1.43 -2.28 5.57
CA MET A 58 -0.96 -2.62 6.90
C MET A 58 0.53 -2.93 6.90
N ASP A 59 1.00 -3.73 5.97
CA ASP A 59 2.41 -4.09 5.87
C ASP A 59 3.28 -2.85 5.66
N TYR A 60 2.85 -1.96 4.77
CA TYR A 60 3.55 -0.70 4.53
C TYR A 60 3.62 0.14 5.80
N THR A 61 2.49 0.29 6.49
CA THR A 61 2.42 1.10 7.71
C THR A 61 3.35 0.56 8.79
N LEU A 62 3.34 -0.75 9.00
CA LEU A 62 4.17 -1.39 10.02
C LEU A 62 5.65 -1.27 9.69
N LYS A 63 6.02 -1.52 8.44
CA LYS A 63 7.43 -1.45 8.04
C LYS A 63 7.96 -0.02 8.03
N ARG A 64 7.13 0.93 7.64
CA ARG A 64 7.50 2.34 7.69
C ARG A 64 7.73 2.78 9.14
N HIS A 65 6.85 2.36 10.04
CA HIS A 65 6.99 2.66 11.46
C HIS A 65 8.28 2.05 12.03
N ALA A 66 8.55 0.79 11.70
CA ALA A 66 9.76 0.11 12.16
C ALA A 66 11.01 0.81 11.63
N LEU A 67 10.99 1.27 10.38
CA LEU A 67 12.12 2.00 9.80
C LEU A 67 12.36 3.31 10.56
N LYS A 68 11.31 4.05 10.87
CA LYS A 68 11.43 5.29 11.63
C LYS A 68 12.01 5.03 13.01
N GLN A 69 11.59 3.97 13.67
CA GLN A 69 12.14 3.63 14.97
C GLN A 69 13.62 3.27 14.89
N LYS A 70 14.05 2.54 13.87
CA LYS A 70 15.45 2.22 13.66
C LYS A 70 16.29 3.49 13.41
N GLU A 71 15.77 4.43 12.62
CA GLU A 71 16.45 5.69 12.37
C GLU A 71 16.68 6.44 13.69
N ILE A 72 15.66 6.52 14.52
CA ILE A 72 15.73 7.20 15.82
C ILE A 72 16.74 6.51 16.75
N LEU A 73 16.71 5.17 16.80
CA LEU A 73 17.63 4.43 17.64
C LEU A 73 19.08 4.63 17.19
N TYR A 74 19.35 4.60 15.91
CA TYR A 74 20.70 4.87 15.42
C TYR A 74 21.13 6.28 15.73
N TRP A 75 20.21 7.25 15.59
CA TRP A 75 20.54 8.65 15.85
C TRP A 75 21.00 8.86 17.29
N PHE A 76 20.32 8.27 18.24
CA PHE A 76 20.59 8.51 19.66
C PHE A 76 21.57 7.52 20.30
N ASN A 77 21.75 6.34 19.73
CA ASN A 77 22.57 5.32 20.36
C ASN A 77 23.93 5.07 19.69
N THR A 78 24.21 5.75 18.60
CA THR A 78 25.46 5.54 17.88
C THR A 78 26.56 6.44 18.45
N ASP A 79 27.76 5.90 18.64
CA ASP A 79 28.92 6.71 18.99
C ASP A 79 29.44 7.34 17.69
N TRP A 80 28.97 8.54 17.42
CA TRP A 80 29.25 9.19 16.15
C TRP A 80 30.73 9.53 15.93
N LYS A 81 31.46 9.82 17.00
CA LYS A 81 32.87 10.10 16.85
C LYS A 81 33.63 8.87 16.40
N GLU A 82 33.30 7.71 16.98
CA GLU A 82 33.95 6.48 16.62
C GLU A 82 33.54 6.05 15.21
N GLU A 83 32.27 6.05 14.92
CA GLU A 83 31.78 5.57 13.63
C GLU A 83 32.19 6.43 12.45
N LEU A 84 32.23 7.74 12.63
CA LEU A 84 32.57 8.63 11.55
C LEU A 84 34.02 9.11 11.59
N GLY A 85 34.72 8.84 12.68
CA GLY A 85 36.11 9.26 12.80
C GLY A 85 36.31 10.76 12.80
N LYS A 86 35.29 11.52 13.20
CA LYS A 86 35.34 12.97 13.23
C LYS A 86 35.05 13.49 14.62
N GLU A 87 35.75 14.55 15.01
CA GLU A 87 35.54 15.16 16.32
C GLU A 87 34.17 15.79 16.43
N LYS A 88 33.66 16.41 15.36
CA LYS A 88 32.38 17.06 15.37
C LYS A 88 31.59 16.65 14.14
N PRO A 89 30.95 15.47 14.17
CA PRO A 89 30.14 15.02 13.05
C PRO A 89 28.95 15.94 12.82
N THR A 90 28.67 16.25 11.57
CA THR A 90 27.51 17.08 11.24
C THR A 90 26.25 16.25 11.13
N GLU A 91 25.10 16.92 11.12
CA GLU A 91 23.84 16.20 10.93
C GLU A 91 23.79 15.47 9.59
N LYS A 92 24.34 16.08 8.54
CA LYS A 92 24.39 15.45 7.22
C LYS A 92 25.23 14.17 7.25
N ASP A 93 26.33 14.17 7.97
CA ASP A 93 27.20 12.99 8.10
C ASP A 93 26.43 11.86 8.78
N LYS A 94 25.68 12.18 9.83
CA LYS A 94 24.90 11.18 10.56
C LYS A 94 23.76 10.65 9.71
N GLU A 95 23.05 11.52 9.00
CA GLU A 95 21.97 11.12 8.12
C GLU A 95 22.45 10.19 7.01
N LYS A 96 23.61 10.51 6.43
CA LYS A 96 24.20 9.70 5.37
C LYS A 96 24.56 8.31 5.90
N TRP A 97 25.14 8.25 7.09
CA TRP A 97 25.52 6.99 7.72
C TRP A 97 24.28 6.12 7.99
N ILE A 98 23.24 6.72 8.55
CA ILE A 98 21.98 6.02 8.82
C ILE A 98 21.36 5.51 7.51
N ARG A 99 21.37 6.34 6.48
CA ARG A 99 20.83 5.97 5.18
C ARG A 99 21.56 4.77 4.60
N GLN A 100 22.86 4.71 4.78
CA GLN A 100 23.65 3.57 4.32
C GLN A 100 23.33 2.31 5.12
N LYS A 101 23.19 2.43 6.43
CA LYS A 101 22.88 1.29 7.28
C LYS A 101 21.47 0.74 7.03
N LEU A 102 20.54 1.61 6.76
CA LEU A 102 19.15 1.20 6.55
C LEU A 102 18.73 1.18 5.09
N GLY A 103 19.71 1.10 4.20
CA GLY A 103 19.43 1.14 2.75
C GLY A 103 18.46 0.06 2.30
N TYR A 104 18.64 -1.16 2.77
CA TYR A 104 17.74 -2.26 2.40
C TYR A 104 16.34 -2.05 2.99
N ASP A 105 16.25 -1.66 4.25
CA ASP A 105 14.96 -1.41 4.89
C ASP A 105 14.21 -0.28 4.20
N THR A 106 14.93 0.77 3.81
CA THR A 106 14.37 1.89 3.07
C THR A 106 13.86 1.42 1.70
N PHE A 107 14.64 0.60 1.03
CA PHE A 107 14.24 0.05 -0.27
C PHE A 107 12.94 -0.76 -0.15
N VAL A 108 12.83 -1.60 0.86
CA VAL A 108 11.62 -2.41 1.07
C VAL A 108 10.40 -1.51 1.30
N VAL A 109 10.54 -0.46 2.11
CA VAL A 109 9.45 0.47 2.38
C VAL A 109 9.05 1.22 1.11
N GLU A 110 10.02 1.65 0.32
CA GLU A 110 9.73 2.34 -0.94
C GLU A 110 9.02 1.42 -1.94
N GLN A 111 9.42 0.15 -2.02
CA GLN A 111 8.75 -0.81 -2.90
C GLN A 111 7.30 -1.05 -2.45
N LEU A 112 7.07 -1.12 -1.15
CA LEU A 112 5.71 -1.27 -0.62
C LEU A 112 4.87 -0.03 -0.90
N GLU A 113 5.47 1.16 -0.85
CA GLU A 113 4.75 2.39 -1.16
C GLU A 113 4.29 2.39 -2.62
N VAL A 114 5.16 2.00 -3.53
CA VAL A 114 4.81 1.91 -4.95
C VAL A 114 3.71 0.87 -5.16
N LYS A 115 3.86 -0.29 -4.54
CA LYS A 115 2.86 -1.35 -4.64
C LYS A 115 1.51 -0.87 -4.11
N LEU A 116 1.51 -0.20 -2.97
CA LEU A 116 0.29 0.33 -2.36
C LEU A 116 -0.39 1.35 -3.26
N LYS A 117 0.37 2.25 -3.88
CA LYS A 117 -0.18 3.23 -4.80
C LYS A 117 -0.89 2.58 -5.98
N HIS A 118 -0.27 1.56 -6.56
CA HIS A 118 -0.86 0.86 -7.70
C HIS A 118 -2.12 0.10 -7.29
N ILE A 119 -2.06 -0.61 -6.17
CA ILE A 119 -3.22 -1.37 -5.68
C ILE A 119 -4.37 -0.44 -5.32
N ARG A 120 -4.07 0.70 -4.69
CA ARG A 120 -5.09 1.68 -4.34
C ARG A 120 -5.79 2.21 -5.61
N ARG A 121 -5.00 2.53 -6.63
CA ARG A 121 -5.55 3.01 -7.90
C ARG A 121 -6.42 1.94 -8.56
N MET A 122 -5.97 0.69 -8.52
CA MET A 122 -6.74 -0.41 -9.06
C MET A 122 -8.04 -0.61 -8.31
N TYR A 123 -7.99 -0.51 -6.99
CA TYR A 123 -9.18 -0.64 -6.16
C TYR A 123 -10.18 0.49 -6.48
N GLU A 124 -9.71 1.71 -6.57
CA GLU A 124 -10.57 2.86 -6.89
C GLU A 124 -11.18 2.73 -8.28
N THR A 125 -10.39 2.25 -9.24
CA THR A 125 -10.87 2.04 -10.59
C THR A 125 -11.93 0.92 -10.64
N ALA A 126 -11.70 -0.16 -9.93
CA ALA A 126 -12.66 -1.26 -9.86
C ALA A 126 -13.97 -0.83 -9.20
N LEU A 127 -13.84 -0.03 -8.15
CA LEU A 127 -15.01 0.49 -7.44
C LEU A 127 -15.84 1.38 -8.37
N LYS A 128 -15.18 2.27 -9.09
CA LYS A 128 -15.86 3.15 -10.03
C LYS A 128 -16.54 2.34 -11.14
N HIS A 129 -15.84 1.34 -11.67
CA HIS A 129 -16.37 0.48 -12.71
C HIS A 129 -17.64 -0.27 -12.22
N SER A 130 -17.60 -0.76 -11.00
CA SER A 130 -18.74 -1.45 -10.41
C SER A 130 -19.95 -0.51 -10.25
N PHE A 131 -19.71 0.72 -9.85
CA PHE A 131 -20.78 1.68 -9.71
C PHE A 131 -21.38 2.08 -11.07
N GLU A 132 -20.56 2.23 -12.07
CA GLU A 132 -21.04 2.56 -13.40
C GLU A 132 -21.90 1.42 -13.95
N ALA A 133 -21.55 0.20 -13.65
CA ALA A 133 -22.33 -0.94 -14.10
C ALA A 133 -23.66 -1.07 -13.35
N ILE A 134 -23.72 -0.57 -12.12
CA ILE A 134 -24.96 -0.62 -11.36
C ILE A 134 -25.95 0.41 -11.86
N LYS A 135 -25.49 1.51 -12.38
CA LYS A 135 -26.37 2.51 -12.91
C LYS A 135 -27.07 2.01 -14.16
#